data_ae5422f9ffad9879839353bd3cb937e0
#
_entry.id   ae5422f9ffad9879839353bd3cb937e0
#
_cell.length_a   1.000
_cell.length_b   1.000
_cell.length_c   1.000
_cell.angle_alpha   90.00
_cell.angle_beta   90.00
_cell.angle_gamma   90.00
#
_symmetry.space_group_name_H-M   'P 1'
#
loop_
_entity.id
_entity.type
_entity.pdbx_description
1 polymer ?
#
loop_
_entity_poly.entity_id
_entity_poly.type
_entity_poly.pdbx_seq_one_letter_code
_entity_poly.pdbx_strand_id
1 'polypeptide(L)'
;MSRIAFIGLGNMGAPMARNLLKAGYTLTVFDIVKASLDAIAKDGGKAAASAPASVAGAEIVISMLPASSHVEALYLGEGRLLPAIEKGTLVIDCSTIAPQTAKAVAKAAAARGLSMLDAPVSGGTAGAAAATLTFIVGGEAAALERARPVLSAMGKNIFHAGTSGAGQTAKICNNMMLGIQMAGLAEALALGAKNGLDVKVLSEIMQKSSGRNWALEVYNPWPGVMENVPASRGYAGGFGVDLMLKDLGLAAEAALATRASIPLGELARNLYSLHSAAGAGALDFSSILRLVQSAR
;
A
#
# COMPACT_ATOMS: atom_id res chain seq x y z
N MET A 1 18.44 9.16 -19.14
CA MET A 1 17.53 8.70 -18.06
C MET A 1 16.71 7.55 -18.59
N SER A 2 16.37 6.58 -17.73
CA SER A 2 15.67 5.36 -18.16
C SER A 2 14.23 5.63 -18.62
N ARG A 3 13.79 4.84 -19.61
CA ARG A 3 12.39 4.82 -20.07
C ARG A 3 11.61 3.87 -19.17
N ILE A 4 10.53 4.39 -18.59
CA ILE A 4 9.70 3.65 -17.63
C ILE A 4 8.29 3.47 -18.18
N ALA A 5 7.77 2.24 -18.14
CA ALA A 5 6.35 1.98 -18.29
C ALA A 5 5.71 1.99 -16.88
N PHE A 6 4.68 2.80 -16.67
CA PHE A 6 3.97 2.85 -15.38
C PHE A 6 2.50 2.48 -15.57
N ILE A 7 2.04 1.45 -14.87
CA ILE A 7 0.71 0.84 -15.03
C ILE A 7 -0.07 0.95 -13.71
N GLY A 8 -1.25 1.57 -13.78
CA GLY A 8 -2.09 1.85 -12.63
C GLY A 8 -1.86 3.24 -12.06
N LEU A 9 -2.76 4.17 -12.37
CA LEU A 9 -2.70 5.60 -12.06
C LEU A 9 -3.78 6.03 -11.05
N GLY A 10 -4.13 5.14 -10.14
CA GLY A 10 -5.05 5.44 -9.05
C GLY A 10 -4.44 6.39 -8.02
N ASN A 11 -5.06 6.45 -6.82
CA ASN A 11 -4.69 7.38 -5.74
C ASN A 11 -3.21 7.32 -5.32
N MET A 12 -2.56 6.17 -5.49
CA MET A 12 -1.12 5.99 -5.20
C MET A 12 -0.26 6.14 -6.46
N GLY A 13 -0.65 5.49 -7.57
CA GLY A 13 0.16 5.43 -8.76
C GLY A 13 0.33 6.77 -9.48
N ALA A 14 -0.71 7.59 -9.56
CA ALA A 14 -0.64 8.90 -10.22
C ALA A 14 0.39 9.84 -9.55
N PRO A 15 0.40 10.05 -8.21
CA PRO A 15 1.44 10.86 -7.58
C PRO A 15 2.84 10.23 -7.69
N MET A 16 2.97 8.89 -7.66
CA MET A 16 4.25 8.21 -7.90
C MET A 16 4.77 8.49 -9.32
N ALA A 17 3.92 8.37 -10.34
CA ALA A 17 4.26 8.68 -11.73
C ALA A 17 4.69 10.16 -11.89
N ARG A 18 4.00 11.11 -11.25
CA ARG A 18 4.39 12.53 -11.25
C ARG A 18 5.77 12.76 -10.65
N ASN A 19 6.11 12.08 -9.58
CA ASN A 19 7.44 12.20 -8.97
C ASN A 19 8.54 11.69 -9.90
N LEU A 20 8.29 10.61 -10.64
CA LEU A 20 9.22 10.13 -11.67
C LEU A 20 9.38 11.13 -12.80
N LEU A 21 8.30 11.74 -13.29
CA LEU A 21 8.37 12.82 -14.30
C LEU A 21 9.18 14.02 -13.78
N LYS A 22 8.94 14.46 -12.55
CA LYS A 22 9.71 15.54 -11.89
C LYS A 22 11.19 15.21 -11.75
N ALA A 23 11.52 13.94 -11.54
CA ALA A 23 12.91 13.45 -11.49
C ALA A 23 13.54 13.30 -12.87
N GLY A 24 12.81 13.62 -13.97
CA GLY A 24 13.29 13.63 -15.34
C GLY A 24 13.22 12.30 -16.07
N TYR A 25 12.54 11.28 -15.53
CA TYR A 25 12.32 10.03 -16.25
C TYR A 25 11.32 10.21 -17.40
N THR A 26 11.53 9.47 -18.49
CA THR A 26 10.55 9.38 -19.58
C THR A 26 9.54 8.30 -19.27
N LEU A 27 8.25 8.66 -19.11
CA LEU A 27 7.18 7.74 -18.77
C LEU A 27 6.24 7.46 -19.93
N THR A 28 6.00 6.18 -20.20
CA THR A 28 4.82 5.70 -20.93
C THR A 28 3.86 5.10 -19.89
N VAL A 29 2.61 5.58 -19.86
CA VAL A 29 1.66 5.24 -18.79
C VAL A 29 0.43 4.53 -19.34
N PHE A 30 -0.13 3.63 -18.54
CA PHE A 30 -1.40 2.96 -18.84
C PHE A 30 -2.28 2.84 -17.59
N ASP A 31 -3.56 3.10 -17.77
CA ASP A 31 -4.63 2.84 -16.83
C ASP A 31 -5.91 2.52 -17.61
N ILE A 32 -6.83 1.77 -17.00
CA ILE A 32 -8.15 1.50 -17.57
C ILE A 32 -9.08 2.72 -17.48
N VAL A 33 -8.76 3.67 -16.61
CA VAL A 33 -9.52 4.93 -16.40
C VAL A 33 -8.92 6.03 -17.27
N LYS A 34 -9.63 6.39 -18.35
CA LYS A 34 -9.16 7.41 -19.29
C LYS A 34 -8.81 8.75 -18.63
N ALA A 35 -9.59 9.20 -17.66
CA ALA A 35 -9.34 10.45 -16.96
C ALA A 35 -7.98 10.47 -16.22
N SER A 36 -7.53 9.33 -15.69
CA SER A 36 -6.22 9.17 -15.05
C SER A 36 -5.10 9.26 -16.07
N LEU A 37 -5.28 8.64 -17.26
CA LEU A 37 -4.33 8.76 -18.37
C LEU A 37 -4.19 10.21 -18.84
N ASP A 38 -5.32 10.89 -19.10
CA ASP A 38 -5.35 12.27 -19.57
C ASP A 38 -4.68 13.23 -18.58
N ALA A 39 -4.85 12.97 -17.27
CA ALA A 39 -4.20 13.76 -16.21
C ALA A 39 -2.67 13.64 -16.26
N ILE A 40 -2.13 12.41 -16.32
CA ILE A 40 -0.67 12.21 -16.38
C ILE A 40 -0.08 12.64 -17.75
N ALA A 41 -0.85 12.53 -18.82
CA ALA A 41 -0.42 13.04 -20.14
C ALA A 41 -0.21 14.57 -20.13
N LYS A 42 -1.07 15.32 -19.42
CA LYS A 42 -0.89 16.79 -19.21
C LYS A 42 0.36 17.11 -18.40
N ASP A 43 0.77 16.21 -17.51
CA ASP A 43 1.97 16.35 -16.68
C ASP A 43 3.26 15.92 -17.42
N GLY A 44 3.16 15.51 -18.70
CA GLY A 44 4.31 15.14 -19.56
C GLY A 44 4.52 13.63 -19.76
N GLY A 45 3.64 12.79 -19.23
CA GLY A 45 3.66 11.34 -19.50
C GLY A 45 3.05 11.00 -20.88
N LYS A 46 3.52 9.95 -21.52
CA LYS A 46 2.94 9.43 -22.78
C LYS A 46 1.88 8.37 -22.47
N ALA A 47 0.62 8.66 -22.79
CA ALA A 47 -0.46 7.68 -22.65
C ALA A 47 -0.32 6.56 -23.72
N ALA A 48 -0.43 5.30 -23.28
CA ALA A 48 -0.48 4.14 -24.17
C ALA A 48 -1.91 3.65 -24.39
N ALA A 49 -2.17 3.05 -25.55
CA ALA A 49 -3.48 2.50 -25.90
C ALA A 49 -3.82 1.20 -25.17
N SER A 50 -2.82 0.49 -24.66
CA SER A 50 -2.96 -0.78 -23.90
C SER A 50 -1.77 -1.00 -22.98
N ALA A 51 -1.92 -1.91 -22.00
CA ALA A 51 -0.81 -2.29 -21.14
C ALA A 51 0.37 -2.88 -21.94
N PRO A 52 0.17 -3.81 -22.91
CA PRO A 52 1.26 -4.28 -23.76
C PRO A 52 1.93 -3.17 -24.58
N ALA A 53 1.18 -2.18 -25.07
CA ALA A 53 1.76 -1.05 -25.81
C ALA A 53 2.60 -0.13 -24.92
N SER A 54 2.31 -0.07 -23.61
CA SER A 54 3.04 0.80 -22.68
C SER A 54 4.47 0.33 -22.42
N VAL A 55 4.75 -0.96 -22.55
CA VAL A 55 6.05 -1.56 -22.20
C VAL A 55 7.04 -1.62 -23.37
N ALA A 56 6.63 -1.23 -24.56
CA ALA A 56 7.51 -1.22 -25.73
C ALA A 56 8.72 -0.29 -25.51
N GLY A 57 9.92 -0.85 -25.56
CA GLY A 57 11.18 -0.15 -25.35
C GLY A 57 11.41 0.35 -23.91
N ALA A 58 10.60 -0.09 -22.94
CA ALA A 58 10.81 0.26 -21.54
C ALA A 58 11.99 -0.51 -20.94
N GLU A 59 12.82 0.17 -20.16
CA GLU A 59 13.92 -0.41 -19.40
C GLU A 59 13.44 -0.87 -18.01
N ILE A 60 12.38 -0.24 -17.52
CA ILE A 60 11.74 -0.55 -16.24
C ILE A 60 10.23 -0.53 -16.42
N VAL A 61 9.55 -1.52 -15.86
CA VAL A 61 8.08 -1.59 -15.79
C VAL A 61 7.67 -1.49 -14.33
N ILE A 62 6.79 -0.56 -14.01
CA ILE A 62 6.25 -0.37 -12.66
C ILE A 62 4.74 -0.58 -12.70
N SER A 63 4.21 -1.37 -11.76
CA SER A 63 2.76 -1.51 -11.56
C SER A 63 2.36 -1.09 -10.15
N MET A 64 1.16 -0.47 -10.05
CA MET A 64 0.52 -0.08 -8.78
C MET A 64 -0.98 -0.32 -8.87
N LEU A 65 -1.42 -1.51 -8.50
CA LEU A 65 -2.76 -2.05 -8.72
C LEU A 65 -3.49 -2.34 -7.40
N PRO A 66 -4.84 -2.42 -7.42
CA PRO A 66 -5.64 -2.52 -6.19
C PRO A 66 -5.50 -3.84 -5.43
N ALA A 67 -5.35 -4.98 -6.12
CA ALA A 67 -5.42 -6.32 -5.50
C ALA A 67 -4.65 -7.39 -6.28
N SER A 68 -4.45 -8.56 -5.65
CA SER A 68 -3.78 -9.73 -6.24
C SER A 68 -4.38 -10.13 -7.59
N SER A 69 -5.71 -10.17 -7.71
CA SER A 69 -6.41 -10.52 -8.95
C SER A 69 -6.08 -9.61 -10.13
N HIS A 70 -5.87 -8.30 -9.88
CA HIS A 70 -5.48 -7.36 -10.93
C HIS A 70 -4.03 -7.57 -11.38
N VAL A 71 -3.14 -7.88 -10.44
CA VAL A 71 -1.73 -8.20 -10.74
C VAL A 71 -1.63 -9.51 -11.51
N GLU A 72 -2.38 -10.54 -11.10
CA GLU A 72 -2.48 -11.82 -11.81
C GLU A 72 -3.03 -11.63 -13.22
N ALA A 73 -4.13 -10.90 -13.37
CA ALA A 73 -4.72 -10.61 -14.68
C ALA A 73 -3.73 -9.87 -15.59
N LEU A 74 -3.00 -8.88 -15.05
CA LEU A 74 -2.02 -8.12 -15.82
C LEU A 74 -0.85 -8.98 -16.29
N TYR A 75 -0.26 -9.77 -15.40
CA TYR A 75 1.00 -10.48 -15.69
C TYR A 75 0.80 -11.92 -16.17
N LEU A 76 -0.21 -12.63 -15.67
CA LEU A 76 -0.43 -14.07 -15.87
C LEU A 76 -1.68 -14.40 -16.70
N GLY A 77 -2.65 -13.48 -16.81
CA GLY A 77 -3.93 -13.66 -17.50
C GLY A 77 -3.83 -13.72 -19.03
N GLU A 78 -4.98 -13.86 -19.70
CA GLU A 78 -5.09 -13.72 -21.16
C GLU A 78 -4.65 -12.32 -21.59
N GLY A 79 -3.81 -12.21 -22.62
CA GLY A 79 -3.21 -10.94 -23.02
C GLY A 79 -2.12 -10.43 -22.08
N ARG A 80 -1.55 -11.32 -21.28
CA ARG A 80 -0.52 -11.09 -20.26
C ARG A 80 0.59 -10.15 -20.74
N LEU A 81 1.04 -9.33 -19.80
CA LEU A 81 2.05 -8.32 -20.06
C LEU A 81 3.45 -8.91 -20.28
N LEU A 82 3.81 -9.98 -19.53
CA LEU A 82 5.16 -10.55 -19.56
C LEU A 82 5.71 -10.88 -20.97
N PRO A 83 4.91 -11.42 -21.92
CA PRO A 83 5.39 -11.67 -23.28
C PRO A 83 5.77 -10.41 -24.07
N ALA A 84 5.19 -9.27 -23.75
CA ALA A 84 5.47 -7.99 -24.42
C ALA A 84 6.68 -7.27 -23.84
N ILE A 85 7.18 -7.69 -22.70
CA ILE A 85 8.34 -7.07 -22.02
C ILE A 85 9.63 -7.63 -22.64
N GLU A 86 10.53 -6.73 -23.03
CA GLU A 86 11.84 -7.06 -23.61
C GLU A 86 12.74 -7.70 -22.53
N LYS A 87 13.60 -8.67 -22.95
CA LYS A 87 14.57 -9.29 -22.05
C LYS A 87 15.49 -8.26 -21.42
N GLY A 88 15.83 -8.45 -20.15
CA GLY A 88 16.69 -7.54 -19.40
C GLY A 88 15.95 -6.36 -18.75
N THR A 89 14.67 -6.13 -19.09
CA THR A 89 13.82 -5.14 -18.40
C THR A 89 13.63 -5.53 -16.92
N LEU A 90 13.67 -4.54 -16.06
CA LEU A 90 13.36 -4.69 -14.64
C LEU A 90 11.87 -4.46 -14.40
N VAL A 91 11.20 -5.41 -13.76
CA VAL A 91 9.79 -5.31 -13.39
C VAL A 91 9.68 -5.04 -11.89
N ILE A 92 8.89 -4.04 -11.50
CA ILE A 92 8.66 -3.65 -10.10
C ILE A 92 7.16 -3.56 -9.85
N ASP A 93 6.62 -4.44 -9.01
CA ASP A 93 5.23 -4.34 -8.59
C ASP A 93 5.14 -3.68 -7.22
N CYS A 94 4.54 -2.48 -7.16
CA CYS A 94 4.35 -1.70 -5.95
C CYS A 94 3.00 -1.95 -5.25
N SER A 95 2.20 -2.86 -5.79
CA SER A 95 0.88 -3.23 -5.25
C SER A 95 1.02 -3.94 -3.91
N THR A 96 0.00 -3.85 -3.05
CA THR A 96 -0.10 -4.69 -1.85
C THR A 96 -0.98 -5.90 -2.16
N ILE A 97 -0.35 -7.06 -2.28
CA ILE A 97 -0.92 -8.32 -2.78
C ILE A 97 -0.49 -9.51 -1.91
N ALA A 98 -1.07 -10.68 -2.15
CA ALA A 98 -0.65 -11.91 -1.50
C ALA A 98 0.82 -12.26 -1.85
N PRO A 99 1.63 -12.69 -0.86
CA PRO A 99 3.00 -13.13 -1.12
C PRO A 99 3.10 -14.25 -2.16
N GLN A 100 2.10 -15.11 -2.21
CA GLN A 100 2.01 -16.20 -3.19
C GLN A 100 1.85 -15.67 -4.62
N THR A 101 1.00 -14.66 -4.81
CA THR A 101 0.84 -13.96 -6.11
C THR A 101 2.17 -13.34 -6.55
N ALA A 102 2.86 -12.61 -5.65
CA ALA A 102 4.17 -12.02 -5.96
C ALA A 102 5.18 -13.10 -6.39
N LYS A 103 5.27 -14.22 -5.67
CA LYS A 103 6.13 -15.35 -6.03
C LYS A 103 5.76 -15.98 -7.38
N ALA A 104 4.46 -16.16 -7.66
CA ALA A 104 4.00 -16.71 -8.93
C ALA A 104 4.38 -15.82 -10.12
N VAL A 105 4.17 -14.52 -10.00
CA VAL A 105 4.54 -13.55 -11.05
C VAL A 105 6.06 -13.48 -11.22
N ALA A 106 6.83 -13.45 -10.12
CA ALA A 106 8.29 -13.46 -10.18
C ALA A 106 8.84 -14.72 -10.86
N LYS A 107 8.26 -15.90 -10.58
CA LYS A 107 8.61 -17.17 -11.25
C LYS A 107 8.33 -17.10 -12.75
N ALA A 108 7.16 -16.55 -13.15
CA ALA A 108 6.79 -16.42 -14.54
C ALA A 108 7.69 -15.38 -15.28
N ALA A 109 8.07 -14.31 -14.62
CA ALA A 109 9.02 -13.32 -15.12
C ALA A 109 10.41 -13.93 -15.32
N ALA A 110 10.94 -14.67 -14.34
CA ALA A 110 12.22 -15.35 -14.40
C ALA A 110 12.30 -16.37 -15.56
N ALA A 111 11.21 -17.10 -15.82
CA ALA A 111 11.13 -18.04 -16.96
C ALA A 111 11.27 -17.33 -18.32
N ARG A 112 11.16 -16.00 -18.36
CA ARG A 112 11.34 -15.15 -19.55
C ARG A 112 12.65 -14.37 -19.52
N GLY A 113 13.50 -14.58 -18.53
CA GLY A 113 14.75 -13.83 -18.34
C GLY A 113 14.56 -12.40 -17.85
N LEU A 114 13.45 -12.13 -17.14
CA LEU A 114 13.16 -10.84 -16.53
C LEU A 114 13.49 -10.87 -15.04
N SER A 115 14.08 -9.78 -14.52
CA SER A 115 14.21 -9.55 -13.09
C SER A 115 12.92 -8.91 -12.57
N MET A 116 12.39 -9.39 -11.44
CA MET A 116 11.20 -8.83 -10.83
C MET A 116 11.39 -8.59 -9.34
N LEU A 117 10.85 -7.45 -8.87
CA LEU A 117 10.77 -7.06 -7.47
C LEU A 117 9.31 -6.88 -7.06
N ASP A 118 8.92 -7.40 -5.91
CA ASP A 118 7.75 -6.96 -5.18
C ASP A 118 8.17 -5.83 -4.23
N ALA A 119 7.58 -4.66 -4.40
CA ALA A 119 7.99 -3.44 -3.71
C ALA A 119 6.79 -2.68 -3.13
N PRO A 120 5.95 -3.32 -2.30
CA PRO A 120 4.83 -2.62 -1.66
C PRO A 120 5.30 -1.41 -0.86
N VAL A 121 4.40 -0.44 -0.73
CA VAL A 121 4.71 0.87 -0.18
C VAL A 121 4.01 1.14 1.15
N SER A 122 4.61 1.98 1.97
CA SER A 122 4.01 2.57 3.17
C SER A 122 4.17 4.09 3.14
N GLY A 123 3.19 4.84 3.68
CA GLY A 123 3.19 6.31 3.70
C GLY A 123 1.88 6.94 3.16
N GLY A 124 0.98 6.12 2.59
CA GLY A 124 -0.30 6.57 2.06
C GLY A 124 -0.18 7.56 0.91
N THR A 125 -1.30 8.17 0.52
CA THR A 125 -1.35 9.14 -0.59
C THR A 125 -0.53 10.41 -0.32
N ALA A 126 -0.42 10.83 0.94
CA ALA A 126 0.42 11.96 1.33
C ALA A 126 1.91 11.66 1.10
N GLY A 127 2.38 10.49 1.51
CA GLY A 127 3.75 10.04 1.25
C GLY A 127 4.03 9.86 -0.24
N ALA A 128 3.06 9.36 -1.01
CA ALA A 128 3.18 9.24 -2.46
C ALA A 128 3.33 10.61 -3.13
N ALA A 129 2.54 11.61 -2.72
CA ALA A 129 2.61 12.96 -3.26
C ALA A 129 3.93 13.66 -2.90
N ALA A 130 4.42 13.47 -1.66
CA ALA A 130 5.62 14.09 -1.14
C ALA A 130 6.94 13.37 -1.52
N ALA A 131 6.88 12.26 -2.26
CA ALA A 131 8.04 11.40 -2.55
C ALA A 131 8.74 10.87 -1.28
N THR A 132 7.98 10.60 -0.23
CA THR A 132 8.49 10.13 1.07
C THR A 132 8.07 8.71 1.41
N LEU A 133 7.64 7.93 0.41
CA LEU A 133 7.24 6.55 0.62
C LEU A 133 8.37 5.71 1.22
N THR A 134 7.98 4.71 1.99
CA THR A 134 8.85 3.59 2.36
C THR A 134 8.54 2.42 1.44
N PHE A 135 9.53 1.96 0.70
CA PHE A 135 9.49 0.74 -0.12
C PHE A 135 10.02 -0.46 0.67
N ILE A 136 9.27 -1.55 0.66
CA ILE A 136 9.63 -2.80 1.31
C ILE A 136 9.83 -3.84 0.21
N VAL A 137 11.07 -4.12 -0.14
CA VAL A 137 11.39 -4.79 -1.42
C VAL A 137 11.76 -6.24 -1.20
N GLY A 138 11.07 -7.13 -1.92
CA GLY A 138 11.44 -8.54 -2.07
C GLY A 138 11.97 -8.82 -3.48
N GLY A 139 12.98 -9.68 -3.59
CA GLY A 139 13.59 -10.09 -4.85
C GLY A 139 15.12 -10.10 -4.75
N GLU A 140 15.77 -10.26 -5.90
CA GLU A 140 17.24 -10.34 -5.97
C GLU A 140 17.89 -9.00 -5.60
N ALA A 141 18.96 -9.02 -4.79
CA ALA A 141 19.67 -7.83 -4.34
C ALA A 141 20.23 -7.01 -5.53
N ALA A 142 20.74 -7.67 -6.55
CA ALA A 142 21.24 -7.00 -7.76
C ALA A 142 20.14 -6.26 -8.52
N ALA A 143 18.90 -6.80 -8.55
CA ALA A 143 17.75 -6.14 -9.13
C ALA A 143 17.35 -4.92 -8.30
N LEU A 144 17.42 -5.02 -6.96
CA LEU A 144 17.15 -3.87 -6.07
C LEU A 144 18.14 -2.74 -6.30
N GLU A 145 19.42 -3.01 -6.44
CA GLU A 145 20.39 -1.94 -6.72
C GLU A 145 20.12 -1.23 -8.06
N ARG A 146 19.66 -1.94 -9.07
CA ARG A 146 19.18 -1.33 -10.34
C ARG A 146 17.93 -0.49 -10.14
N ALA A 147 17.02 -0.91 -9.24
CA ALA A 147 15.77 -0.20 -8.94
C ALA A 147 15.98 1.04 -8.06
N ARG A 148 17.03 1.06 -7.24
CA ARG A 148 17.25 2.07 -6.19
C ARG A 148 17.12 3.52 -6.69
N PRO A 149 17.71 3.95 -7.83
CA PRO A 149 17.55 5.33 -8.31
C PRO A 149 16.10 5.70 -8.60
N VAL A 150 15.33 4.77 -9.17
CA VAL A 150 13.91 4.97 -9.51
C VAL A 150 13.04 4.99 -8.26
N LEU A 151 13.28 4.06 -7.33
CA LEU A 151 12.56 4.03 -6.04
C LEU A 151 12.84 5.28 -5.20
N SER A 152 14.08 5.78 -5.21
CA SER A 152 14.48 7.01 -4.51
C SER A 152 13.80 8.27 -5.04
N ALA A 153 13.34 8.28 -6.29
CA ALA A 153 12.56 9.38 -6.84
C ALA A 153 11.12 9.42 -6.29
N MET A 154 10.63 8.32 -5.70
CA MET A 154 9.27 8.19 -5.18
C MET A 154 9.21 8.00 -3.66
N GLY A 155 10.34 7.69 -3.01
CA GLY A 155 10.37 7.38 -1.59
C GLY A 155 11.69 7.69 -0.92
N LYS A 156 11.64 7.80 0.41
CA LYS A 156 12.80 8.15 1.25
C LYS A 156 13.51 6.91 1.80
N ASN A 157 12.75 5.86 2.11
CA ASN A 157 13.28 4.65 2.72
C ASN A 157 13.09 3.46 1.77
N ILE A 158 14.12 2.64 1.60
CA ILE A 158 14.11 1.45 0.75
C ILE A 158 14.75 0.31 1.53
N PHE A 159 13.94 -0.67 1.92
CA PHE A 159 14.37 -1.84 2.69
C PHE A 159 14.35 -3.09 1.80
N HIS A 160 15.43 -3.86 1.82
CA HIS A 160 15.46 -5.19 1.23
C HIS A 160 14.98 -6.22 2.27
N ALA A 161 13.79 -6.76 2.06
CA ALA A 161 13.16 -7.68 3.00
C ALA A 161 13.60 -9.16 2.79
N GLY A 162 14.21 -9.47 1.64
CA GLY A 162 14.63 -10.81 1.27
C GLY A 162 14.26 -11.19 -0.16
N THR A 163 14.05 -12.48 -0.43
CA THR A 163 13.69 -13.00 -1.76
C THR A 163 12.27 -12.60 -2.17
N SER A 164 11.87 -12.93 -3.41
CA SER A 164 10.53 -12.59 -3.94
C SER A 164 9.41 -13.02 -3.00
N GLY A 165 8.46 -12.10 -2.77
CA GLY A 165 7.35 -12.21 -1.83
C GLY A 165 7.68 -11.78 -0.40
N ALA A 166 8.96 -11.53 -0.06
CA ALA A 166 9.35 -11.06 1.28
C ALA A 166 8.88 -9.63 1.54
N GLY A 167 8.89 -8.77 0.51
CA GLY A 167 8.34 -7.42 0.59
C GLY A 167 6.86 -7.43 0.98
N GLN A 168 6.07 -8.27 0.30
CA GLN A 168 4.65 -8.44 0.62
C GLN A 168 4.44 -9.00 2.03
N THR A 169 5.20 -10.03 2.41
CA THR A 169 5.12 -10.61 3.76
C THR A 169 5.39 -9.56 4.84
N ALA A 170 6.45 -8.77 4.69
CA ALA A 170 6.77 -7.72 5.64
C ALA A 170 5.68 -6.61 5.67
N LYS A 171 5.15 -6.26 4.50
CA LYS A 171 4.05 -5.29 4.39
C LYS A 171 2.78 -5.74 5.10
N ILE A 172 2.32 -6.98 4.90
CA ILE A 172 1.11 -7.48 5.55
C ILE A 172 1.30 -7.64 7.07
N CYS A 173 2.48 -8.03 7.54
CA CYS A 173 2.79 -8.05 8.98
C CYS A 173 2.72 -6.64 9.58
N ASN A 174 3.30 -5.64 8.91
CA ASN A 174 3.22 -4.25 9.34
C ASN A 174 1.76 -3.76 9.42
N ASN A 175 0.95 -4.04 8.38
CA ASN A 175 -0.42 -3.54 8.35
C ASN A 175 -1.35 -4.32 9.29
N MET A 176 -1.09 -5.60 9.55
CA MET A 176 -1.76 -6.34 10.61
C MET A 176 -1.49 -5.71 11.98
N MET A 177 -0.22 -5.40 12.30
CA MET A 177 0.13 -4.71 13.54
C MET A 177 -0.54 -3.33 13.63
N LEU A 178 -0.58 -2.57 12.53
CA LEU A 178 -1.24 -1.27 12.47
C LEU A 178 -2.74 -1.38 12.77
N GLY A 179 -3.44 -2.36 12.19
CA GLY A 179 -4.86 -2.61 12.44
C GLY A 179 -5.14 -2.98 13.90
N ILE A 180 -4.31 -3.85 14.48
CA ILE A 180 -4.40 -4.23 15.90
C ILE A 180 -4.17 -3.01 16.81
N GLN A 181 -3.14 -2.23 16.56
CA GLN A 181 -2.83 -1.04 17.36
C GLN A 181 -3.96 -0.01 17.31
N MET A 182 -4.53 0.23 16.11
CA MET A 182 -5.62 1.19 15.97
C MET A 182 -6.89 0.74 16.68
N ALA A 183 -7.26 -0.53 16.57
CA ALA A 183 -8.41 -1.09 17.28
C ALA A 183 -8.22 -1.01 18.79
N GLY A 184 -7.08 -1.46 19.31
CA GLY A 184 -6.78 -1.40 20.75
C GLY A 184 -6.69 0.03 21.28
N LEU A 185 -6.15 0.97 20.51
CA LEU A 185 -6.14 2.39 20.87
C LEU A 185 -7.55 2.97 20.92
N ALA A 186 -8.40 2.63 19.95
CA ALA A 186 -9.80 3.08 19.93
C ALA A 186 -10.56 2.59 21.19
N GLU A 187 -10.37 1.33 21.58
CA GLU A 187 -10.98 0.76 22.81
C GLU A 187 -10.46 1.46 24.07
N ALA A 188 -9.14 1.67 24.18
CA ALA A 188 -8.54 2.31 25.34
C ALA A 188 -9.04 3.75 25.53
N LEU A 189 -9.11 4.54 24.45
CA LEU A 189 -9.62 5.91 24.48
C LEU A 189 -11.13 5.94 24.81
N ALA A 190 -11.92 5.04 24.23
CA ALA A 190 -13.35 4.95 24.52
C ALA A 190 -13.62 4.54 25.97
N LEU A 191 -12.85 3.59 26.52
CA LEU A 191 -12.93 3.19 27.93
C LEU A 191 -12.59 4.36 28.86
N GLY A 192 -11.51 5.10 28.60
CA GLY A 192 -11.13 6.27 29.38
C GLY A 192 -12.20 7.36 29.38
N ALA A 193 -12.73 7.68 28.20
CA ALA A 193 -13.79 8.68 28.05
C ALA A 193 -15.07 8.27 28.80
N LYS A 194 -15.48 7.00 28.73
CA LYS A 194 -16.64 6.48 29.49
C LYS A 194 -16.43 6.52 31.01
N ASN A 195 -15.19 6.53 31.47
CA ASN A 195 -14.84 6.69 32.89
C ASN A 195 -14.55 8.16 33.26
N GLY A 196 -14.87 9.12 32.40
CA GLY A 196 -14.76 10.57 32.70
C GLY A 196 -13.37 11.17 32.51
N LEU A 197 -12.43 10.46 31.89
CA LEU A 197 -11.12 11.02 31.59
C LEU A 197 -11.18 11.94 30.36
N ASP A 198 -10.45 13.06 30.44
CA ASP A 198 -10.14 13.84 29.24
C ASP A 198 -9.24 13.03 28.32
N VAL A 199 -9.70 12.86 27.06
CA VAL A 199 -9.02 12.02 26.09
C VAL A 199 -7.68 12.60 25.62
N LYS A 200 -7.50 13.92 25.67
CA LYS A 200 -6.21 14.56 25.38
C LYS A 200 -5.20 14.20 26.48
N VAL A 201 -5.61 14.36 27.75
CA VAL A 201 -4.78 14.00 28.89
C VAL A 201 -4.46 12.51 28.88
N LEU A 202 -5.44 11.65 28.61
CA LEU A 202 -5.20 10.21 28.47
C LEU A 202 -4.20 9.89 27.36
N SER A 203 -4.32 10.55 26.21
CA SER A 203 -3.38 10.38 25.09
C SER A 203 -1.96 10.78 25.48
N GLU A 204 -1.78 11.89 26.18
CA GLU A 204 -0.47 12.34 26.69
C GLU A 204 0.15 11.35 27.68
N ILE A 205 -0.66 10.82 28.61
CA ILE A 205 -0.22 9.79 29.57
C ILE A 205 0.27 8.56 28.81
N MET A 206 -0.53 8.06 27.85
CA MET A 206 -0.19 6.87 27.08
C MET A 206 1.06 7.07 26.22
N GLN A 207 1.27 8.28 25.65
CA GLN A 207 2.48 8.62 24.89
C GLN A 207 3.76 8.59 25.75
N LYS A 208 3.65 8.85 27.05
CA LYS A 208 4.78 8.85 28.00
C LYS A 208 4.89 7.53 28.78
N SER A 209 4.03 6.57 28.49
CA SER A 209 3.93 5.29 29.19
C SER A 209 4.09 4.11 28.22
N SER A 210 3.92 2.89 28.71
CA SER A 210 4.09 1.65 27.94
C SER A 210 3.05 1.42 26.83
N GLY A 211 1.96 2.19 26.78
CA GLY A 211 0.97 2.18 25.72
C GLY A 211 1.38 2.92 24.46
N ARG A 212 2.56 3.52 24.43
CA ARG A 212 3.09 4.28 23.29
C ARG A 212 3.10 3.45 22.01
N ASN A 213 2.55 4.02 20.90
CA ASN A 213 2.54 3.39 19.60
C ASN A 213 2.35 4.44 18.48
N TRP A 214 2.58 4.04 17.22
CA TRP A 214 2.51 4.95 16.07
C TRP A 214 1.13 5.61 15.90
N ALA A 215 0.04 4.82 16.05
CA ALA A 215 -1.31 5.36 15.90
C ALA A 215 -1.62 6.46 16.93
N LEU A 216 -1.18 6.26 18.17
CA LEU A 216 -1.31 7.25 19.24
C LEU A 216 -0.50 8.53 18.99
N GLU A 217 0.72 8.41 18.45
CA GLU A 217 1.66 9.53 18.34
C GLU A 217 1.42 10.43 17.13
N VAL A 218 0.97 9.85 16.00
CA VAL A 218 0.90 10.58 14.72
C VAL A 218 -0.43 10.40 13.99
N TYR A 219 -1.36 9.58 14.51
CA TYR A 219 -2.60 9.24 13.81
C TYR A 219 -3.78 8.99 14.75
N ASN A 220 -3.88 9.75 15.85
CA ASN A 220 -4.88 9.52 16.90
C ASN A 220 -6.31 9.49 16.33
N PRO A 221 -7.10 8.43 16.64
CA PRO A 221 -8.45 8.26 16.09
C PRO A 221 -9.51 9.20 16.70
N TRP A 222 -9.21 9.86 17.82
CA TRP A 222 -10.18 10.70 18.51
C TRP A 222 -10.25 12.11 17.92
N PRO A 223 -11.43 12.58 17.45
CA PRO A 223 -11.58 13.91 16.90
C PRO A 223 -11.13 15.02 17.87
N GLY A 224 -10.33 15.94 17.39
CA GLY A 224 -9.87 17.09 18.18
C GLY A 224 -8.65 16.84 19.09
N VAL A 225 -8.13 15.61 19.16
CA VAL A 225 -6.87 15.32 19.87
C VAL A 225 -5.67 15.77 19.04
N MET A 226 -5.70 15.50 17.73
CA MET A 226 -4.66 15.91 16.78
C MET A 226 -5.25 16.73 15.64
N GLU A 227 -4.52 17.72 15.19
CA GLU A 227 -4.77 18.39 13.90
C GLU A 227 -4.19 17.57 12.75
N ASN A 228 -4.68 17.81 11.53
CA ASN A 228 -4.15 17.21 10.28
C ASN A 228 -4.24 15.68 10.15
N VAL A 229 -5.00 15.02 11.01
CA VAL A 229 -5.33 13.59 10.88
C VAL A 229 -6.76 13.41 10.34
N PRO A 230 -7.10 12.26 9.72
CA PRO A 230 -8.45 12.03 9.20
C PRO A 230 -9.55 12.18 10.27
N ALA A 231 -9.29 11.79 11.51
CA ALA A 231 -10.24 11.94 12.62
C ALA A 231 -10.73 13.40 12.79
N SER A 232 -9.86 14.39 12.55
CA SER A 232 -10.20 15.82 12.71
C SER A 232 -11.03 16.40 11.55
N ARG A 233 -11.23 15.64 10.47
CA ARG A 233 -12.04 16.02 9.31
C ARG A 233 -13.09 14.96 8.95
N GLY A 234 -13.72 14.39 9.97
CA GLY A 234 -14.80 13.41 9.80
C GLY A 234 -14.34 12.05 9.26
N TYR A 235 -13.06 11.72 9.37
CA TYR A 235 -12.41 10.52 8.81
C TYR A 235 -12.38 10.50 7.28
N ALA A 236 -12.40 11.65 6.64
CA ALA A 236 -12.27 11.75 5.20
C ALA A 236 -10.81 11.60 4.74
N GLY A 237 -10.59 10.89 3.65
CA GLY A 237 -9.26 10.60 3.08
C GLY A 237 -8.46 9.59 3.91
N GLY A 238 -7.13 9.64 3.82
CA GLY A 238 -6.26 8.71 4.55
C GLY A 238 -6.23 7.30 3.96
N PHE A 239 -6.24 6.28 4.81
CA PHE A 239 -6.22 4.87 4.44
C PHE A 239 -7.57 4.22 4.77
N GLY A 240 -8.34 3.85 3.74
CA GLY A 240 -9.73 3.41 3.91
C GLY A 240 -9.88 2.12 4.73
N VAL A 241 -11.03 2.00 5.42
CA VAL A 241 -11.44 0.79 6.15
C VAL A 241 -11.38 -0.45 5.25
N ASP A 242 -11.89 -0.37 4.00
CA ASP A 242 -11.86 -1.49 3.06
C ASP A 242 -10.43 -1.89 2.66
N LEU A 243 -9.52 -0.94 2.58
CA LEU A 243 -8.12 -1.21 2.30
C LEU A 243 -7.42 -1.88 3.49
N MET A 244 -7.73 -1.44 4.72
CA MET A 244 -7.25 -2.11 5.94
C MET A 244 -7.81 -3.53 6.04
N LEU A 245 -9.11 -3.72 5.79
CA LEU A 245 -9.76 -5.03 5.77
C LEU A 245 -9.13 -5.96 4.73
N LYS A 246 -8.84 -5.45 3.51
CA LYS A 246 -8.11 -6.19 2.48
C LYS A 246 -6.73 -6.64 2.98
N ASP A 247 -5.96 -5.75 3.58
CA ASP A 247 -4.61 -6.07 4.05
C ASP A 247 -4.61 -7.07 5.21
N LEU A 248 -5.59 -6.98 6.13
CA LEU A 248 -5.82 -7.98 7.18
C LEU A 248 -6.25 -9.32 6.59
N GLY A 249 -7.02 -9.32 5.49
CA GLY A 249 -7.37 -10.51 4.73
C GLY A 249 -6.13 -11.20 4.14
N LEU A 250 -5.21 -10.42 3.54
CA LEU A 250 -3.95 -10.96 3.03
C LEU A 250 -3.07 -11.57 4.15
N ALA A 251 -3.08 -10.97 5.36
CA ALA A 251 -2.39 -11.54 6.52
C ALA A 251 -3.02 -12.86 6.96
N ALA A 252 -4.36 -12.95 6.97
CA ALA A 252 -5.09 -14.18 7.29
C ALA A 252 -4.82 -15.30 6.29
N GLU A 253 -4.82 -14.99 4.99
CA GLU A 253 -4.45 -15.95 3.92
C GLU A 253 -3.02 -16.48 4.09
N ALA A 254 -2.07 -15.58 4.37
CA ALA A 254 -0.68 -15.97 4.60
C ALA A 254 -0.52 -16.81 5.87
N ALA A 255 -1.26 -16.49 6.93
CA ALA A 255 -1.27 -17.26 8.17
C ALA A 255 -1.83 -18.67 7.94
N LEU A 256 -2.93 -18.81 7.22
CA LEU A 256 -3.51 -20.09 6.86
C LEU A 256 -2.53 -20.95 6.05
N ALA A 257 -1.89 -20.36 5.04
CA ALA A 257 -0.93 -21.05 4.18
C ALA A 257 0.33 -21.55 4.93
N THR A 258 0.73 -20.85 5.99
CA THR A 258 1.94 -21.16 6.78
C THR A 258 1.63 -21.81 8.13
N ARG A 259 0.35 -21.97 8.49
CA ARG A 259 -0.14 -22.42 9.80
C ARG A 259 0.35 -21.52 10.95
N ALA A 260 0.54 -20.23 10.69
CA ALA A 260 0.87 -19.25 11.72
C ALA A 260 -0.37 -18.88 12.55
N SER A 261 -0.22 -18.73 13.87
CA SER A 261 -1.31 -18.30 14.75
C SER A 261 -1.33 -16.78 14.86
N ILE A 262 -2.44 -16.15 14.46
CA ILE A 262 -2.63 -14.69 14.48
C ILE A 262 -3.96 -14.27 15.14
N PRO A 263 -4.30 -14.73 16.37
CA PRO A 263 -5.62 -14.50 16.97
C PRO A 263 -6.00 -13.02 17.06
N LEU A 264 -5.08 -12.12 17.40
CA LEU A 264 -5.35 -10.68 17.42
C LEU A 264 -5.54 -10.09 16.03
N GLY A 265 -4.80 -10.58 15.02
CA GLY A 265 -4.98 -10.18 13.63
C GLY A 265 -6.36 -10.55 13.09
N GLU A 266 -6.84 -11.76 13.41
CA GLU A 266 -8.19 -12.21 13.04
C GLU A 266 -9.28 -11.43 13.78
N LEU A 267 -9.09 -11.11 15.06
CA LEU A 267 -10.02 -10.25 15.78
C LEU A 267 -10.10 -8.86 15.17
N ALA A 268 -8.95 -8.24 14.87
CA ALA A 268 -8.92 -6.95 14.19
C ALA A 268 -9.62 -7.02 12.83
N ARG A 269 -9.37 -8.07 12.02
CA ARG A 269 -10.03 -8.29 10.74
C ARG A 269 -11.55 -8.34 10.88
N ASN A 270 -12.06 -9.05 11.88
CA ASN A 270 -13.50 -9.14 12.15
C ASN A 270 -14.09 -7.79 12.54
N LEU A 271 -13.42 -7.00 13.39
CA LEU A 271 -13.87 -5.65 13.75
C LEU A 271 -13.95 -4.73 12.52
N TYR A 272 -12.92 -4.72 11.66
CA TYR A 272 -12.94 -3.95 10.42
C TYR A 272 -13.99 -4.45 9.43
N SER A 273 -14.25 -5.76 9.37
CA SER A 273 -15.33 -6.34 8.55
C SER A 273 -16.71 -5.85 9.00
N LEU A 274 -16.98 -5.87 10.30
CA LEU A 274 -18.24 -5.32 10.86
C LEU A 274 -18.37 -3.83 10.58
N HIS A 275 -17.30 -3.07 10.72
CA HIS A 275 -17.30 -1.63 10.47
C HIS A 275 -17.53 -1.29 8.98
N SER A 276 -16.88 -2.03 8.06
CA SER A 276 -17.12 -1.91 6.63
C SER A 276 -18.58 -2.25 6.26
N ALA A 277 -19.11 -3.36 6.79
CA ALA A 277 -20.51 -3.78 6.56
C ALA A 277 -21.52 -2.76 7.08
N ALA A 278 -21.17 -1.98 8.10
CA ALA A 278 -21.97 -0.85 8.60
C ALA A 278 -21.89 0.42 7.72
N GLY A 279 -21.26 0.35 6.53
CA GLY A 279 -21.16 1.44 5.57
C GLY A 279 -19.95 2.36 5.72
N ALA A 280 -18.97 1.99 6.57
CA ALA A 280 -17.77 2.80 6.82
C ALA A 280 -16.61 2.51 5.86
N GLY A 281 -16.77 1.68 4.83
CA GLY A 281 -15.69 1.17 3.97
C GLY A 281 -14.81 2.25 3.36
N ALA A 282 -15.39 3.38 2.94
CA ALA A 282 -14.67 4.52 2.36
C ALA A 282 -14.05 5.47 3.39
N LEU A 283 -14.42 5.37 4.67
CA LEU A 283 -13.84 6.18 5.73
C LEU A 283 -12.41 5.70 6.05
N ASP A 284 -11.61 6.59 6.61
CA ASP A 284 -10.28 6.23 7.11
C ASP A 284 -10.35 5.13 8.19
N PHE A 285 -9.38 4.24 8.22
CA PHE A 285 -9.35 3.09 9.14
C PHE A 285 -9.38 3.48 10.63
N SER A 286 -8.98 4.72 10.97
CA SER A 286 -9.11 5.25 12.33
C SER A 286 -10.57 5.47 12.75
N SER A 287 -11.52 5.46 11.80
CA SER A 287 -12.97 5.51 12.07
C SER A 287 -13.51 4.29 12.82
N ILE A 288 -12.69 3.24 13.01
CA ILE A 288 -13.01 2.09 13.87
C ILE A 288 -13.42 2.52 15.28
N LEU A 289 -12.97 3.69 15.74
CA LEU A 289 -13.43 4.30 16.98
C LEU A 289 -14.96 4.43 17.05
N ARG A 290 -15.63 4.74 15.93
CA ARG A 290 -17.09 4.86 15.87
C ARG A 290 -17.79 3.54 16.19
N LEU A 291 -17.22 2.41 15.73
CA LEU A 291 -17.75 1.08 16.05
C LEU A 291 -17.70 0.82 17.55
N VAL A 292 -16.58 1.14 18.21
CA VAL A 292 -16.38 0.95 19.64
C VAL A 292 -17.28 1.89 20.47
N GLN A 293 -17.49 3.13 20.02
CA GLN A 293 -18.34 4.10 20.70
C GLN A 293 -19.85 3.77 20.58
N SER A 294 -20.27 3.15 19.47
CA SER A 294 -21.68 2.80 19.22
C SER A 294 -22.16 1.57 19.99
N ALA A 295 -21.23 0.73 20.50
CA ALA A 295 -21.59 -0.39 21.37
C ALA A 295 -22.18 0.14 22.69
N ARG A 296 -23.53 0.04 22.83
CA ARG A 296 -24.29 0.40 24.04
C ARG A 296 -24.40 -0.76 25.00
#